data_2791987b3772899a3ffd3002f277eefe
#
_entry.id   2791987b3772899a3ffd3002f277eefe
#
_cell.length_a   1.000
_cell.length_b   1.000
_cell.length_c   1.000
_cell.angle_alpha   90.00
_cell.angle_beta   90.00
_cell.angle_gamma   90.00
#
_symmetry.space_group_name_H-M   'P 1'
#
loop_
_entity.id
_entity.type
_entity.pdbx_description
1 polymer ?
#
loop_
_entity_poly.entity_id
_entity_poly.type
_entity_poly.pdbx_seq_one_letter_code
_entity_poly.pdbx_strand_id
1 'polypeptide(L)'
;MKYFFAGIKGSGMAGLACMLKNLGNEVIGCDDAKVYTFTEDALYENDIKVYKDAYFLTSDMIFIYTAAIHENHYAYKKAKELNCKMYGYFEFIGELTKKYKTICVAGSHGKTTTTALLSHIFKNTIKTNYLIGDGTGFIDKTSSNFVVESCEFERHFLNYYPKYAIITNIDYDHVDCYKSPDEYREVFGEFIKNV
;
A
#
# COMPACT_ATOMS: atom_id res chain seq x y z
N MET A 1 5.32 14.28 10.20
CA MET A 1 5.89 14.23 8.83
C MET A 1 4.87 14.74 7.85
N LYS A 2 5.29 15.09 6.61
CA LYS A 2 4.41 15.53 5.53
C LYS A 2 4.49 14.57 4.38
N TYR A 3 3.36 14.19 3.83
CA TYR A 3 3.26 13.23 2.73
C TYR A 3 2.42 13.80 1.58
N PHE A 4 2.88 13.57 0.37
CA PHE A 4 2.14 13.86 -0.85
C PHE A 4 1.94 12.56 -1.64
N PHE A 5 0.68 12.24 -1.94
CA PHE A 5 0.31 11.04 -2.68
C PHE A 5 -0.06 11.38 -4.13
N ALA A 6 0.54 10.70 -5.11
CA ALA A 6 0.12 10.77 -6.50
C ALA A 6 -0.63 9.50 -6.90
N GLY A 7 -1.87 9.65 -7.39
CA GLY A 7 -2.83 8.56 -7.58
C GLY A 7 -3.51 8.17 -6.26
N ILE A 8 -3.84 9.15 -5.43
CA ILE A 8 -4.33 8.95 -4.04
C ILE A 8 -5.70 8.23 -3.97
N LYS A 9 -6.50 8.28 -5.03
CA LYS A 9 -7.82 7.64 -5.08
C LYS A 9 -7.76 6.12 -5.30
N GLY A 10 -6.61 5.56 -5.66
CA GLY A 10 -6.43 4.11 -5.70
C GLY A 10 -6.70 3.48 -4.33
N SER A 11 -7.33 2.29 -4.29
CA SER A 11 -7.79 1.67 -3.03
C SER A 11 -6.67 1.54 -2.00
N GLY A 12 -5.56 0.92 -2.34
CA GLY A 12 -4.41 0.79 -1.43
C GLY A 12 -3.79 2.13 -1.04
N MET A 13 -3.74 3.08 -1.97
CA MET A 13 -3.20 4.42 -1.74
C MET A 13 -4.05 5.20 -0.73
N ALA A 14 -5.38 5.18 -0.89
CA ALA A 14 -6.31 5.83 0.03
C ALA A 14 -6.23 5.23 1.43
N GLY A 15 -6.22 3.90 1.55
CA GLY A 15 -6.04 3.22 2.83
C GLY A 15 -4.75 3.62 3.54
N LEU A 16 -3.62 3.64 2.83
CA LEU A 16 -2.34 4.08 3.36
C LEU A 16 -2.35 5.56 3.76
N ALA A 17 -2.94 6.42 2.94
CA ALA A 17 -3.07 7.85 3.22
C ALA A 17 -3.84 8.10 4.52
N CYS A 18 -4.99 7.43 4.71
CA CYS A 18 -5.79 7.49 5.94
C CYS A 18 -5.00 6.98 7.16
N MET A 19 -4.26 5.87 7.02
CA MET A 19 -3.39 5.37 8.10
C MET A 19 -2.34 6.40 8.51
N LEU A 20 -1.63 7.01 7.55
CA LEU A 20 -0.61 8.00 7.85
C LEU A 20 -1.21 9.28 8.46
N LYS A 21 -2.39 9.71 8.01
CA LYS A 21 -3.13 10.84 8.60
C LYS A 21 -3.48 10.55 10.05
N ASN A 22 -3.97 9.36 10.36
CA ASN A 22 -4.35 8.94 11.72
C ASN A 22 -3.14 8.82 12.67
N LEU A 23 -1.93 8.68 12.13
CA LEU A 23 -0.69 8.83 12.90
C LEU A 23 -0.37 10.29 13.26
N GLY A 24 -1.17 11.25 12.82
CA GLY A 24 -0.98 12.68 13.08
C GLY A 24 -0.03 13.35 12.09
N ASN A 25 0.15 12.76 10.90
CA ASN A 25 0.91 13.38 9.84
C ASN A 25 0.05 14.33 9.01
N GLU A 26 0.69 15.24 8.32
CA GLU A 26 0.08 16.01 7.25
C GLU A 26 0.06 15.16 5.98
N VAL A 27 -1.11 14.94 5.41
CA VAL A 27 -1.29 14.10 4.21
C VAL A 27 -2.19 14.84 3.23
N ILE A 28 -1.69 14.99 2.03
CA ILE A 28 -2.41 15.52 0.86
C ILE A 28 -2.03 14.69 -0.37
N GLY A 29 -2.75 14.88 -1.47
CA GLY A 29 -2.36 14.20 -2.71
C GLY A 29 -3.06 14.73 -3.94
N CYS A 30 -2.76 14.14 -5.08
CA CYS A 30 -3.43 14.40 -6.34
C CYS A 30 -3.89 13.11 -7.02
N ASP A 31 -4.86 13.27 -7.91
CA ASP A 31 -5.36 12.16 -8.73
C ASP A 31 -5.93 12.69 -10.06
N ASP A 32 -5.69 11.95 -11.13
CA ASP A 32 -6.15 12.28 -12.47
C ASP A 32 -7.58 11.79 -12.76
N ALA A 33 -8.14 10.93 -11.89
CA ALA A 33 -9.48 10.41 -12.05
C ALA A 33 -10.52 11.55 -11.93
N LYS A 34 -11.28 11.73 -13.02
CA LYS A 34 -12.34 12.76 -13.13
C LYS A 34 -13.68 12.29 -12.57
N VAL A 35 -13.82 11.00 -12.35
CA VAL A 35 -15.02 10.37 -11.83
C VAL A 35 -14.87 10.09 -10.34
N TYR A 36 -16.01 10.07 -9.65
CA TYR A 36 -16.05 9.68 -8.25
C TYR A 36 -15.54 8.23 -8.07
N THR A 37 -14.76 8.04 -7.02
CA THR A 37 -14.30 6.71 -6.58
C THR A 37 -14.76 6.47 -5.14
N PHE A 38 -15.07 5.22 -4.81
CA PHE A 38 -15.55 4.85 -3.46
C PHE A 38 -14.57 5.22 -2.32
N THR A 39 -13.30 5.45 -2.65
CA THR A 39 -12.25 5.83 -1.70
C THR A 39 -12.31 7.30 -1.30
N GLU A 40 -13.02 8.13 -2.08
CA GLU A 40 -13.08 9.59 -1.82
C GLU A 40 -13.78 9.91 -0.50
N ASP A 41 -14.79 9.12 -0.12
CA ASP A 41 -15.47 9.33 1.16
C ASP A 41 -14.51 9.14 2.33
N ALA A 42 -13.70 8.07 2.32
CA ALA A 42 -12.71 7.81 3.35
C ALA A 42 -11.63 8.91 3.42
N LEU A 43 -11.19 9.42 2.27
CA LEU A 43 -10.25 10.54 2.20
C LEU A 43 -10.87 11.83 2.78
N TYR A 44 -12.12 12.12 2.43
CA TYR A 44 -12.84 13.28 2.93
C TYR A 44 -13.08 13.20 4.45
N GLU A 45 -13.56 12.07 4.95
CA GLU A 45 -13.80 11.83 6.38
C GLU A 45 -12.53 11.98 7.23
N ASN A 46 -11.36 11.69 6.64
CA ASN A 46 -10.06 11.88 7.29
C ASN A 46 -9.45 13.27 7.04
N ASP A 47 -10.18 14.23 6.49
CA ASP A 47 -9.68 15.57 6.17
C ASP A 47 -8.40 15.54 5.32
N ILE A 48 -8.38 14.67 4.29
CA ILE A 48 -7.29 14.56 3.33
C ILE A 48 -7.70 15.29 2.04
N LYS A 49 -6.97 16.34 1.70
CA LYS A 49 -7.24 17.12 0.49
C LYS A 49 -6.68 16.43 -0.75
N VAL A 50 -7.56 16.26 -1.73
CA VAL A 50 -7.21 15.72 -3.06
C VAL A 50 -7.24 16.84 -4.09
N TYR A 51 -6.13 17.04 -4.78
CA TYR A 51 -5.97 18.06 -5.80
C TYR A 51 -5.96 17.44 -7.21
N LYS A 52 -6.16 18.27 -8.22
CA LYS A 52 -6.09 17.84 -9.64
C LYS A 52 -4.64 17.77 -10.15
N ASP A 53 -3.71 18.36 -9.43
CA ASP A 53 -2.31 18.44 -9.81
C ASP A 53 -1.40 18.44 -8.57
N ALA A 54 -0.09 18.48 -8.80
CA ALA A 54 0.92 18.50 -7.75
C ALA A 54 1.32 19.92 -7.30
N TYR A 55 0.46 20.94 -7.45
CA TYR A 55 0.81 22.33 -7.13
C TYR A 55 1.32 22.49 -5.70
N PHE A 56 0.69 21.82 -4.74
CA PHE A 56 1.00 21.90 -3.32
C PHE A 56 2.14 20.97 -2.84
N LEU A 57 2.78 20.23 -3.76
CA LEU A 57 3.97 19.43 -3.43
C LEU A 57 5.16 20.37 -3.12
N THR A 58 5.81 20.14 -1.98
CA THR A 58 7.00 20.86 -1.51
C THR A 58 8.17 19.90 -1.22
N SER A 59 9.40 20.41 -1.21
CA SER A 59 10.61 19.59 -1.04
C SER A 59 10.76 18.90 0.33
N ASP A 60 10.02 19.34 1.34
CA ASP A 60 9.99 18.74 2.68
C ASP A 60 8.97 17.61 2.83
N MET A 61 8.24 17.30 1.75
CA MET A 61 7.27 16.20 1.70
C MET A 61 7.91 14.89 1.23
N ILE A 62 7.44 13.79 1.78
CA ILE A 62 7.69 12.46 1.24
C ILE A 62 6.65 12.21 0.14
N PHE A 63 7.12 11.94 -1.08
CA PHE A 63 6.29 11.67 -2.23
C PHE A 63 6.05 10.16 -2.38
N ILE A 64 4.78 9.76 -2.35
CA ILE A 64 4.37 8.35 -2.53
C ILE A 64 3.52 8.27 -3.80
N TYR A 65 3.81 7.32 -4.68
CA TYR A 65 3.12 7.19 -5.96
C TYR A 65 2.69 5.76 -6.25
N THR A 66 1.55 5.64 -6.94
CA THR A 66 1.05 4.34 -7.41
C THR A 66 1.83 3.84 -8.63
N ALA A 67 1.78 2.53 -8.92
CA ALA A 67 2.44 1.92 -10.08
C ALA A 67 2.02 2.54 -11.43
N ALA A 68 0.81 3.11 -11.52
CA ALA A 68 0.35 3.81 -12.72
C ALA A 68 1.07 5.15 -12.99
N ILE A 69 1.79 5.69 -12.02
CA ILE A 69 2.55 6.95 -12.15
C ILE A 69 3.98 6.64 -12.57
N HIS A 70 4.32 6.97 -13.80
CA HIS A 70 5.64 6.77 -14.39
C HIS A 70 6.44 8.07 -14.45
N GLU A 71 7.70 7.99 -14.88
CA GLU A 71 8.66 9.12 -14.93
C GLU A 71 8.20 10.30 -15.81
N ASN A 72 7.34 10.05 -16.80
CA ASN A 72 6.79 11.09 -17.68
C ASN A 72 5.64 11.87 -17.04
N HIS A 73 5.07 11.39 -15.92
CA HIS A 73 3.95 12.02 -15.24
C HIS A 73 4.38 13.35 -14.57
N TYR A 74 3.51 14.37 -14.64
CA TYR A 74 3.81 15.70 -14.12
C TYR A 74 4.16 15.72 -12.62
N ALA A 75 3.46 14.94 -11.80
CA ALA A 75 3.72 14.88 -10.36
C ALA A 75 5.06 14.22 -10.05
N TYR A 76 5.45 13.17 -10.81
CA TYR A 76 6.73 12.50 -10.67
C TYR A 76 7.89 13.44 -11.04
N LYS A 77 7.77 14.15 -12.17
CA LYS A 77 8.76 15.14 -12.60
C LYS A 77 8.96 16.23 -11.56
N LYS A 78 7.86 16.80 -11.05
CA LYS A 78 7.91 17.82 -10.02
C LYS A 78 8.57 17.31 -8.72
N ALA A 79 8.27 16.08 -8.30
CA ALA A 79 8.92 15.48 -7.13
C ALA A 79 10.44 15.33 -7.32
N LYS A 80 10.88 14.93 -8.52
CA LYS A 80 12.30 14.88 -8.88
C LYS A 80 12.95 16.27 -8.87
N GLU A 81 12.32 17.26 -9.47
CA GLU A 81 12.82 18.66 -9.52
C GLU A 81 12.98 19.26 -8.11
N LEU A 82 12.06 18.94 -7.21
CA LEU A 82 12.09 19.38 -5.81
C LEU A 82 13.05 18.55 -4.94
N ASN A 83 13.66 17.49 -5.48
CA ASN A 83 14.47 16.51 -4.73
C ASN A 83 13.73 15.91 -3.53
N CYS A 84 12.43 15.63 -3.68
CA CYS A 84 11.65 14.96 -2.65
C CYS A 84 12.19 13.54 -2.37
N LYS A 85 12.04 13.05 -1.14
CA LYS A 85 12.20 11.63 -0.88
C LYS A 85 11.02 10.89 -1.49
N MET A 86 11.28 9.97 -2.43
CA MET A 86 10.26 9.32 -3.24
C MET A 86 10.17 7.83 -2.93
N TYR A 87 8.95 7.29 -2.95
CA TYR A 87 8.68 5.87 -2.82
C TYR A 87 7.54 5.45 -3.75
N GLY A 88 7.69 4.32 -4.43
CA GLY A 88 6.56 3.58 -4.94
C GLY A 88 5.69 3.06 -3.78
N TYR A 89 4.40 2.87 -4.02
CA TYR A 89 3.46 2.38 -3.00
C TYR A 89 3.95 1.12 -2.30
N PHE A 90 4.34 0.11 -3.05
CA PHE A 90 4.79 -1.18 -2.51
C PHE A 90 6.15 -1.08 -1.78
N GLU A 91 7.04 -0.22 -2.24
CA GLU A 91 8.29 0.08 -1.54
C GLU A 91 8.03 0.71 -0.17
N PHE A 92 7.08 1.65 -0.10
CA PHE A 92 6.73 2.29 1.16
C PHE A 92 6.07 1.31 2.15
N ILE A 93 5.19 0.44 1.66
CA ILE A 93 4.65 -0.67 2.47
C ILE A 93 5.79 -1.57 2.96
N GLY A 94 6.75 -1.90 2.10
CA GLY A 94 7.95 -2.65 2.48
C GLY A 94 8.68 -2.03 3.67
N GLU A 95 8.87 -0.71 3.69
CA GLU A 95 9.45 0.00 4.83
C GLU A 95 8.58 -0.09 6.10
N LEU A 96 7.26 -0.13 5.96
CA LEU A 96 6.36 -0.37 7.10
C LEU A 96 6.49 -1.81 7.62
N THR A 97 6.60 -2.80 6.73
CA THR A 97 6.75 -4.21 7.14
C THR A 97 7.99 -4.46 7.98
N LYS A 98 9.06 -3.70 7.76
CA LYS A 98 10.29 -3.77 8.57
C LYS A 98 10.12 -3.18 9.98
N LYS A 99 9.19 -2.24 10.16
CA LYS A 99 8.99 -1.52 11.43
C LYS A 99 8.09 -2.26 12.41
N TYR A 100 7.22 -3.12 11.91
CA TYR A 100 6.21 -3.83 12.68
C TYR A 100 6.46 -5.34 12.67
N LYS A 101 5.90 -6.06 13.63
CA LYS A 101 5.75 -7.51 13.56
C LYS A 101 4.67 -7.82 12.51
N THR A 102 5.07 -7.94 11.26
CA THR A 102 4.16 -8.00 10.14
C THR A 102 3.75 -9.43 9.82
N ILE A 103 2.47 -9.60 9.51
CA ILE A 103 1.89 -10.78 8.90
C ILE A 103 1.44 -10.38 7.49
N CYS A 104 2.07 -10.96 6.49
CA CYS A 104 1.67 -10.80 5.09
C CYS A 104 0.69 -11.90 4.70
N VAL A 105 -0.39 -11.53 4.02
CA VAL A 105 -1.34 -12.48 3.44
C VAL A 105 -1.22 -12.43 1.92
N ALA A 106 -0.65 -13.48 1.36
CA ALA A 106 -0.42 -13.64 -0.08
C ALA A 106 -1.24 -14.81 -0.65
N GLY A 107 -1.24 -14.95 -1.96
CA GLY A 107 -1.91 -16.03 -2.69
C GLY A 107 -2.73 -15.52 -3.86
N SER A 108 -3.10 -16.39 -4.78
CA SER A 108 -3.88 -16.02 -5.97
C SER A 108 -5.26 -15.53 -5.58
N HIS A 109 -5.95 -16.24 -4.71
CA HIS A 109 -7.33 -15.95 -4.29
C HIS A 109 -7.48 -15.89 -2.77
N GLY A 110 -8.48 -15.15 -2.30
CA GLY A 110 -8.83 -15.09 -0.87
C GLY A 110 -7.96 -14.18 -0.01
N LYS A 111 -7.00 -13.45 -0.57
CA LYS A 111 -6.13 -12.51 0.15
C LYS A 111 -6.93 -11.49 0.97
N THR A 112 -7.82 -10.74 0.31
CA THR A 112 -8.62 -9.67 0.93
C THR A 112 -9.49 -10.21 2.07
N THR A 113 -10.19 -11.31 1.84
CA THR A 113 -11.07 -11.94 2.86
C THR A 113 -10.25 -12.43 4.06
N THR A 114 -9.13 -13.10 3.82
CA THR A 114 -8.26 -13.61 4.90
C THR A 114 -7.62 -12.46 5.67
N THR A 115 -7.16 -11.41 4.98
CA THR A 115 -6.59 -10.21 5.62
C THR A 115 -7.63 -9.51 6.48
N ALA A 116 -8.86 -9.34 5.98
CA ALA A 116 -9.96 -8.72 6.71
C ALA A 116 -10.33 -9.52 7.96
N LEU A 117 -10.50 -10.84 7.83
CA LEU A 117 -10.82 -11.72 8.96
C LEU A 117 -9.73 -11.71 10.04
N LEU A 118 -8.48 -11.85 9.64
CA LEU A 118 -7.34 -11.82 10.55
C LEU A 118 -7.21 -10.46 11.25
N SER A 119 -7.39 -9.37 10.51
CA SER A 119 -7.37 -8.01 11.03
C SER A 119 -8.48 -7.79 12.06
N HIS A 120 -9.68 -8.29 11.79
CA HIS A 120 -10.81 -8.20 12.72
C HIS A 120 -10.53 -8.96 14.02
N ILE A 121 -10.04 -10.18 13.95
CA ILE A 121 -9.69 -10.99 15.12
C ILE A 121 -8.59 -10.30 15.94
N PHE A 122 -7.52 -9.89 15.31
CA PHE A 122 -6.36 -9.33 15.98
C PHE A 122 -6.61 -7.92 16.54
N LYS A 123 -7.39 -7.08 15.85
CA LYS A 123 -7.79 -5.77 16.38
C LYS A 123 -8.50 -5.91 17.72
N ASN A 124 -9.33 -6.94 17.88
CA ASN A 124 -10.14 -7.16 19.09
C ASN A 124 -9.40 -7.96 20.18
N THR A 125 -8.21 -8.52 19.90
CA THR A 125 -7.47 -9.37 20.85
C THR A 125 -6.11 -8.81 21.23
N ILE A 126 -5.27 -8.48 20.26
CA ILE A 126 -3.86 -8.13 20.50
C ILE A 126 -3.47 -6.72 20.02
N LYS A 127 -4.44 -5.91 19.61
CA LYS A 127 -4.24 -4.63 18.91
C LYS A 127 -3.36 -4.79 17.67
N THR A 128 -3.88 -4.47 16.52
CA THR A 128 -3.17 -4.66 15.26
C THR A 128 -3.44 -3.52 14.30
N ASN A 129 -2.40 -3.09 13.61
CA ASN A 129 -2.51 -2.27 12.43
C ASN A 129 -2.85 -3.17 11.25
N TYR A 130 -3.56 -2.65 10.27
CA TYR A 130 -3.83 -3.42 9.05
C TYR A 130 -4.03 -2.54 7.82
N LEU A 131 -3.74 -3.12 6.65
CA LEU A 131 -4.01 -2.53 5.35
C LEU A 131 -4.53 -3.64 4.43
N ILE A 132 -5.75 -3.47 3.95
CA ILE A 132 -6.49 -4.41 3.13
C ILE A 132 -6.58 -3.87 1.69
N GLY A 133 -6.58 -4.74 0.70
CA GLY A 133 -6.63 -4.37 -0.71
C GLY A 133 -7.89 -3.64 -1.16
N ASP A 134 -8.96 -3.68 -0.36
CA ASP A 134 -10.21 -2.94 -0.60
C ASP A 134 -10.12 -1.43 -0.26
N GLY A 135 -8.98 -0.95 0.22
CA GLY A 135 -8.79 0.44 0.64
C GLY A 135 -9.00 0.67 2.14
N THR A 136 -9.33 -0.38 2.89
CA THR A 136 -9.49 -0.27 4.33
C THR A 136 -8.12 -0.29 5.02
N GLY A 137 -7.82 0.75 5.79
CA GLY A 137 -6.60 0.85 6.57
C GLY A 137 -6.88 1.31 7.99
N PHE A 138 -6.16 0.76 8.95
CA PHE A 138 -6.24 1.17 10.36
C PHE A 138 -4.88 1.16 11.02
N ILE A 139 -4.63 2.13 11.88
CA ILE A 139 -3.39 2.21 12.64
C ILE A 139 -3.66 2.65 14.08
N ASP A 140 -3.08 1.90 15.01
CA ASP A 140 -2.99 2.24 16.44
C ASP A 140 -1.51 2.51 16.77
N LYS A 141 -1.21 3.70 17.24
CA LYS A 141 0.16 4.12 17.61
C LYS A 141 0.82 3.23 18.67
N THR A 142 0.03 2.53 19.45
CA THR A 142 0.49 1.65 20.53
C THR A 142 0.71 0.21 20.06
N SER A 143 0.26 -0.15 18.86
CA SER A 143 0.43 -1.50 18.31
C SER A 143 1.79 -1.67 17.65
N SER A 144 2.42 -2.82 17.93
CA SER A 144 3.62 -3.27 17.22
C SER A 144 3.31 -4.29 16.11
N ASN A 145 2.04 -4.67 15.92
CA ASN A 145 1.62 -5.68 14.95
C ASN A 145 1.07 -5.01 13.69
N PHE A 146 1.23 -5.65 12.54
CA PHE A 146 0.71 -5.20 11.26
C PHE A 146 0.26 -6.38 10.41
N VAL A 147 -0.96 -6.35 9.91
CA VAL A 147 -1.48 -7.31 8.93
C VAL A 147 -1.64 -6.59 7.60
N VAL A 148 -1.07 -7.14 6.56
CA VAL A 148 -1.11 -6.51 5.23
C VAL A 148 -1.39 -7.53 4.14
N GLU A 149 -2.30 -7.16 3.24
CA GLU A 149 -2.50 -7.88 1.99
C GLU A 149 -1.29 -7.70 1.07
N SER A 150 -0.79 -8.80 0.51
CA SER A 150 0.47 -8.85 -0.21
C SER A 150 0.24 -9.32 -1.64
N CYS A 151 0.27 -8.37 -2.59
CA CYS A 151 0.00 -8.62 -3.99
C CYS A 151 1.21 -9.24 -4.69
N GLU A 152 1.00 -10.39 -5.32
CA GLU A 152 1.99 -11.10 -6.12
C GLU A 152 2.18 -10.51 -7.52
N PHE A 153 1.20 -9.76 -8.04
CA PHE A 153 1.28 -9.11 -9.34
C PHE A 153 2.55 -8.28 -9.49
N GLU A 154 3.23 -8.38 -10.62
CA GLU A 154 4.52 -7.71 -10.87
C GLU A 154 5.56 -7.89 -9.75
N ARG A 155 5.46 -8.99 -9.00
CA ARG A 155 6.37 -9.32 -7.88
C ARG A 155 6.34 -8.29 -6.74
N HIS A 156 5.28 -7.51 -6.60
CA HIS A 156 5.20 -6.42 -5.64
C HIS A 156 5.47 -6.85 -4.20
N PHE A 157 4.98 -8.02 -3.77
CA PHE A 157 5.18 -8.56 -2.42
C PHE A 157 6.64 -8.86 -2.07
N LEU A 158 7.56 -8.92 -3.05
CA LEU A 158 8.98 -9.08 -2.79
C LEU A 158 9.64 -7.86 -2.12
N ASN A 159 8.94 -6.72 -2.10
CA ASN A 159 9.35 -5.54 -1.32
C ASN A 159 9.09 -5.72 0.19
N TYR A 160 8.34 -6.76 0.61
CA TYR A 160 7.90 -6.92 1.99
C TYR A 160 8.82 -7.85 2.78
N TYR A 161 8.96 -7.55 4.08
CA TYR A 161 9.82 -8.27 5.02
C TYR A 161 9.00 -8.68 6.25
N PRO A 162 8.09 -9.64 6.11
CA PRO A 162 7.20 -10.03 7.19
C PRO A 162 7.89 -10.92 8.23
N LYS A 163 7.35 -10.92 9.44
CA LYS A 163 7.70 -11.91 10.48
C LYS A 163 6.96 -13.24 10.27
N TYR A 164 5.79 -13.19 9.62
CA TYR A 164 4.96 -14.34 9.29
C TYR A 164 4.30 -14.12 7.92
N ALA A 165 4.11 -15.19 7.17
CA ALA A 165 3.36 -15.16 5.92
C ALA A 165 2.26 -16.23 5.95
N ILE A 166 1.09 -15.86 5.41
CA ILE A 166 0.00 -16.77 5.10
C ILE A 166 -0.11 -16.81 3.58
N ILE A 167 -0.01 -17.99 2.99
CA ILE A 167 -0.26 -18.20 1.57
C ILE A 167 -1.56 -18.98 1.46
N THR A 168 -2.60 -18.36 0.93
CA THR A 168 -3.94 -18.95 0.84
C THR A 168 -3.99 -20.08 -0.18
N ASN A 169 -3.40 -19.86 -1.36
CA ASN A 169 -3.25 -20.81 -2.45
C ASN A 169 -2.24 -20.26 -3.47
N ILE A 170 -1.75 -21.10 -4.37
CA ILE A 170 -0.88 -20.73 -5.48
C ILE A 170 -1.48 -21.34 -6.76
N ASP A 171 -2.59 -20.77 -7.21
CA ASP A 171 -3.22 -21.11 -8.47
C ASP A 171 -2.70 -20.17 -9.57
N TYR A 172 -2.29 -20.70 -10.70
CA TYR A 172 -1.67 -19.90 -11.76
C TYR A 172 -2.62 -18.80 -12.25
N ASP A 173 -2.23 -17.57 -12.02
CA ASP A 173 -2.96 -16.35 -12.36
C ASP A 173 -2.00 -15.32 -12.97
N HIS A 174 -2.51 -14.17 -13.39
CA HIS A 174 -1.72 -13.08 -13.97
C HIS A 174 -0.83 -13.54 -15.14
N VAL A 175 -1.45 -14.21 -16.11
CA VAL A 175 -0.80 -14.75 -17.34
C VAL A 175 -0.11 -13.68 -18.19
N ASP A 176 -0.47 -12.42 -18.01
CA ASP A 176 0.16 -11.24 -18.60
C ASP A 176 1.50 -10.88 -17.92
N CYS A 177 1.68 -11.30 -16.68
CA CYS A 177 2.86 -11.03 -15.86
C CYS A 177 3.80 -12.23 -15.75
N TYR A 178 3.28 -13.44 -15.70
CA TYR A 178 4.01 -14.69 -15.51
C TYR A 178 3.86 -15.63 -16.69
N LYS A 179 4.98 -16.09 -17.25
CA LYS A 179 5.01 -16.91 -18.49
C LYS A 179 4.62 -18.36 -18.28
N SER A 180 4.70 -18.87 -17.05
CA SER A 180 4.39 -20.26 -16.73
C SER A 180 3.93 -20.43 -15.29
N PRO A 181 3.21 -21.55 -14.98
CA PRO A 181 2.91 -21.92 -13.59
C PRO A 181 4.14 -22.11 -12.70
N ASP A 182 5.25 -22.55 -13.27
CA ASP A 182 6.48 -22.76 -12.51
C ASP A 182 7.12 -21.43 -12.14
N GLU A 183 7.21 -20.47 -13.08
CA GLU A 183 7.67 -19.11 -12.77
C GLU A 183 6.80 -18.47 -11.68
N TYR A 184 5.48 -18.67 -11.74
CA TYR A 184 4.54 -18.15 -10.74
C TYR A 184 4.83 -18.75 -9.34
N ARG A 185 5.08 -20.06 -9.24
CA ARG A 185 5.46 -20.73 -7.98
C ARG A 185 6.82 -20.28 -7.46
N GLU A 186 7.80 -20.10 -8.35
CA GLU A 186 9.14 -19.63 -7.98
C GLU A 186 9.10 -18.28 -7.28
N VAL A 187 8.26 -17.36 -7.71
CA VAL A 187 8.10 -16.02 -7.10
C VAL A 187 7.57 -16.12 -5.66
N PHE A 188 6.65 -17.04 -5.36
CA PHE A 188 6.26 -17.31 -3.98
C PHE A 188 7.41 -17.91 -3.17
N GLY A 189 8.23 -18.74 -3.79
CA GLY A 189 9.47 -19.25 -3.19
C GLY A 189 10.49 -18.14 -2.87
N GLU A 190 10.60 -17.12 -3.73
CA GLU A 190 11.39 -15.92 -3.45
C GLU A 190 10.82 -15.13 -2.28
N PHE A 191 9.49 -14.91 -2.25
CA PHE A 191 8.82 -14.21 -1.17
C PHE A 191 9.02 -14.86 0.20
N ILE A 192 8.96 -16.21 0.27
CA ILE A 192 9.17 -16.96 1.51
C ILE A 192 10.57 -16.72 2.10
N LYS A 193 11.57 -16.41 1.28
CA LYS A 193 12.93 -16.11 1.77
C LYS A 193 13.03 -14.79 2.52
N ASN A 194 12.02 -13.92 2.39
CA ASN A 194 11.94 -12.64 3.10
C ASN A 194 11.26 -12.77 4.49
N VAL A 195 10.74 -13.95 4.85
CA VAL A 195 9.99 -14.22 6.10
C VAL A 195 10.92 -14.51 7.28
#